data_e768587db5f71058c0098db823e65343
#
_entry.id   e768587db5f71058c0098db823e65343
#
_cell.length_a   1.000
_cell.length_b   1.000
_cell.length_c   1.000
_cell.angle_alpha   90.00
_cell.angle_beta   90.00
_cell.angle_gamma   90.00
#
_symmetry.space_group_name_H-M   'P 1'
#
loop_
_entity.id
_entity.type
_entity.pdbx_description
1 polymer ?
#
loop_
_entity_poly.entity_id
_entity_poly.type
_entity_poly.pdbx_seq_one_letter_code
_entity_poly.pdbx_strand_id
1 'polypeptide(L)'
;MTITLQAVNELIASLESAGEPSIREQKFLKLAKAYQQLAAENVALALENLAMKQIVDSVTNLDNEPQYHDEGMGCGLEDRGITDRYDACRYGWDEAMERIYGEVIPCADELDFSATDAYLAGIKADGVEQAANECYGAGYIYETLLAYAQQMRKGADK
;
A
#
# COMPACT_ATOMS: atom_id res chain seq x y z
N MET A 1 5.80 3.72 29.94
CA MET A 1 6.26 2.34 29.65
C MET A 1 5.82 2.01 28.23
N THR A 2 6.75 1.75 27.34
CA THR A 2 6.42 1.44 25.93
C THR A 2 6.29 -0.07 25.79
N ILE A 3 5.18 -0.55 25.25
CA ILE A 3 4.98 -1.97 24.94
C ILE A 3 5.75 -2.27 23.66
N THR A 4 6.71 -3.19 23.73
CA THR A 4 7.47 -3.64 22.57
C THR A 4 6.87 -4.93 22.00
N LEU A 5 7.08 -5.19 20.70
CA LEU A 5 6.64 -6.43 20.08
C LEU A 5 7.28 -7.66 20.74
N GLN A 6 8.53 -7.54 21.20
CA GLN A 6 9.19 -8.60 21.96
C GLN A 6 8.44 -8.93 23.25
N ALA A 7 8.06 -7.93 24.05
CA ALA A 7 7.29 -8.14 25.28
C ALA A 7 5.93 -8.81 25.02
N VAL A 8 5.29 -8.48 23.88
CA VAL A 8 4.04 -9.13 23.45
C VAL A 8 4.26 -10.59 23.08
N ASN A 9 5.33 -10.89 22.35
CA ASN A 9 5.69 -12.26 21.98
C ASN A 9 6.01 -13.13 23.21
N GLU A 10 6.73 -12.57 24.19
CA GLU A 10 7.02 -13.24 25.47
C GLU A 10 5.73 -13.50 26.27
N LEU A 11 4.79 -12.55 26.26
CA LEU A 11 3.47 -12.73 26.89
C LEU A 11 2.66 -13.84 26.21
N ILE A 12 2.62 -13.87 24.88
CA ILE A 12 1.94 -14.93 24.11
C ILE A 12 2.53 -16.31 24.48
N ALA A 13 3.86 -16.44 24.41
CA ALA A 13 4.53 -17.69 24.74
C ALA A 13 4.26 -18.15 26.19
N SER A 14 4.26 -17.22 27.12
CA SER A 14 3.94 -17.49 28.54
C SER A 14 2.50 -17.98 28.72
N LEU A 15 1.53 -17.33 28.09
CA LEU A 15 0.13 -17.70 28.18
C LEU A 15 -0.18 -19.02 27.47
N GLU A 16 0.50 -19.36 26.38
CA GLU A 16 0.32 -20.62 25.67
C GLU A 16 0.97 -21.80 26.40
N SER A 17 2.04 -21.56 27.18
CA SER A 17 2.72 -22.59 27.91
C SER A 17 2.08 -22.92 29.30
N ALA A 18 1.20 -22.07 29.79
CA ALA A 18 0.64 -22.15 31.13
C ALA A 18 -0.46 -23.22 31.32
N GLY A 19 -0.78 -24.03 30.31
CA GLY A 19 -1.86 -25.04 30.37
C GLY A 19 -3.22 -24.46 29.95
N GLU A 20 -4.33 -24.91 30.56
CA GLU A 20 -5.66 -24.38 30.24
C GLU A 20 -5.84 -22.94 30.74
N PRO A 21 -5.87 -21.94 29.86
CA PRO A 21 -5.97 -20.55 30.27
C PRO A 21 -7.37 -20.20 30.75
N SER A 22 -7.45 -19.43 31.83
CA SER A 22 -8.71 -18.86 32.31
C SER A 22 -9.35 -17.95 31.24
N ILE A 23 -10.64 -17.65 31.37
CA ILE A 23 -11.37 -16.74 30.45
C ILE A 23 -10.67 -15.39 30.33
N ARG A 24 -10.05 -14.87 31.38
CA ARG A 24 -9.32 -13.62 31.39
C ARG A 24 -8.03 -13.73 30.57
N GLU A 25 -7.28 -14.79 30.75
CA GLU A 25 -6.04 -15.07 30.01
C GLU A 25 -6.32 -15.31 28.53
N GLN A 26 -7.41 -15.98 28.17
CA GLN A 26 -7.85 -16.13 26.78
C GLN A 26 -8.11 -14.78 26.11
N LYS A 27 -8.72 -13.82 26.81
CA LYS A 27 -8.93 -12.45 26.31
C LYS A 27 -7.61 -11.71 26.10
N PHE A 28 -6.66 -11.84 27.02
CA PHE A 28 -5.33 -11.25 26.89
C PHE A 28 -4.54 -11.87 25.73
N LEU A 29 -4.60 -13.19 25.59
CA LEU A 29 -3.96 -13.90 24.48
C LEU A 29 -4.53 -13.43 23.12
N LYS A 30 -5.86 -13.31 23.03
CA LYS A 30 -6.52 -12.80 21.82
C LYS A 30 -6.07 -11.37 21.49
N LEU A 31 -6.00 -10.50 22.51
CA LEU A 31 -5.55 -9.11 22.32
C LEU A 31 -4.07 -9.05 21.91
N ALA A 32 -3.21 -9.86 22.54
CA ALA A 32 -1.79 -9.91 22.21
C ALA A 32 -1.55 -10.39 20.76
N LYS A 33 -2.29 -11.42 20.33
CA LYS A 33 -2.24 -11.89 18.93
C LYS A 33 -2.75 -10.85 17.94
N ALA A 34 -3.82 -10.13 18.27
CA ALA A 34 -4.32 -9.04 17.44
C ALA A 34 -3.30 -7.88 17.33
N TYR A 35 -2.60 -7.56 18.41
CA TYR A 35 -1.52 -6.57 18.37
C TYR A 35 -0.33 -7.03 17.49
N GLN A 36 0.05 -8.30 17.60
CA GLN A 36 1.10 -8.89 16.77
C GLN A 36 0.73 -8.83 15.27
N GLN A 37 -0.51 -9.18 14.96
CA GLN A 37 -1.04 -9.10 13.59
C GLN A 37 -1.00 -7.65 13.07
N LEU A 38 -1.50 -6.70 13.85
CA LEU A 38 -1.48 -5.27 13.48
C LEU A 38 -0.07 -4.74 13.27
N ALA A 39 0.89 -5.18 14.09
CA ALA A 39 2.29 -4.81 13.90
C ALA A 39 2.88 -5.35 12.59
N ALA A 40 2.54 -6.59 12.21
CA ALA A 40 2.96 -7.18 10.94
C ALA A 40 2.35 -6.45 9.73
N GLU A 41 1.06 -6.12 9.79
CA GLU A 41 0.35 -5.35 8.76
C GLU A 41 0.96 -3.96 8.58
N ASN A 42 1.30 -3.27 9.68
CA ASN A 42 1.97 -1.97 9.62
C ASN A 42 3.36 -2.06 8.96
N VAL A 43 4.11 -3.14 9.17
CA VAL A 43 5.40 -3.35 8.50
C VAL A 43 5.19 -3.56 7.00
N ALA A 44 4.21 -4.37 6.59
CA ALA A 44 3.90 -4.61 5.18
C ALA A 44 3.52 -3.29 4.47
N LEU A 45 2.60 -2.52 5.06
CA LEU A 45 2.21 -1.20 4.54
C LEU A 45 3.39 -0.21 4.47
N ALA A 46 4.31 -0.25 5.44
CA ALA A 46 5.50 0.60 5.42
C ALA A 46 6.45 0.24 4.28
N LEU A 47 6.58 -1.05 3.94
CA LEU A 47 7.39 -1.52 2.81
C LEU A 47 6.78 -1.09 1.46
N GLU A 48 5.48 -1.20 1.29
CA GLU A 48 4.78 -0.70 0.09
C GLU A 48 4.96 0.82 -0.07
N ASN A 49 4.81 1.60 1.01
CA ASN A 49 5.05 3.03 1.00
C ASN A 49 6.50 3.38 0.65
N LEU A 50 7.48 2.60 1.14
CA LEU A 50 8.89 2.80 0.81
C LEU A 50 9.14 2.58 -0.69
N ALA A 51 8.56 1.52 -1.26
CA ALA A 51 8.69 1.22 -2.68
C ALA A 51 8.07 2.33 -3.56
N MET A 52 6.87 2.81 -3.21
CA MET A 52 6.26 3.96 -3.88
C MET A 52 7.13 5.22 -3.78
N LYS A 53 7.69 5.49 -2.58
CA LYS A 53 8.57 6.63 -2.36
C LYS A 53 9.80 6.58 -3.27
N GLN A 54 10.42 5.40 -3.44
CA GLN A 54 11.58 5.24 -4.32
C GLN A 54 11.26 5.59 -5.77
N ILE A 55 10.07 5.24 -6.28
CA ILE A 55 9.62 5.63 -7.62
C ILE A 55 9.45 7.14 -7.71
N VAL A 56 8.76 7.76 -6.74
CA VAL A 56 8.59 9.21 -6.71
C VAL A 56 9.94 9.91 -6.65
N ASP A 57 10.84 9.45 -5.79
CA ASP A 57 12.20 10.03 -5.66
C ASP A 57 12.99 9.89 -6.97
N SER A 58 12.82 8.81 -7.74
CA SER A 58 13.50 8.65 -9.03
C SER A 58 13.07 9.70 -10.08
N VAL A 59 11.82 10.16 -10.01
CA VAL A 59 11.27 11.19 -10.90
C VAL A 59 11.66 12.59 -10.44
N THR A 60 11.72 12.81 -9.13
CA THR A 60 11.94 14.14 -8.53
C THR A 60 13.41 14.41 -8.20
N ASN A 61 14.29 13.44 -8.35
CA ASN A 61 15.71 13.59 -8.08
C ASN A 61 16.38 14.48 -9.12
N LEU A 62 16.92 15.61 -8.69
CA LEU A 62 17.65 16.56 -9.55
C LEU A 62 18.92 15.96 -10.17
N ASP A 63 19.50 14.92 -9.57
CA ASP A 63 20.65 14.21 -10.18
C ASP A 63 20.29 13.52 -11.51
N ASN A 64 19.00 13.30 -11.74
CA ASN A 64 18.45 12.75 -12.99
C ASN A 64 18.05 13.83 -13.98
N GLU A 65 18.30 15.11 -13.67
CA GLU A 65 18.03 16.21 -14.61
C GLU A 65 18.86 16.05 -15.89
N PRO A 66 18.25 16.19 -17.07
CA PRO A 66 18.98 16.15 -18.32
C PRO A 66 20.08 17.23 -18.34
N GLN A 67 21.32 16.80 -18.52
CA GLN A 67 22.44 17.74 -18.58
C GLN A 67 22.57 18.29 -20.01
N TYR A 68 22.60 19.61 -20.12
CA TYR A 68 22.87 20.27 -21.37
C TYR A 68 24.38 20.28 -21.67
N HIS A 69 24.77 19.73 -22.78
CA HIS A 69 26.12 19.76 -23.28
C HIS A 69 26.17 20.70 -24.50
N ASP A 70 26.88 21.82 -24.37
CA ASP A 70 26.99 22.85 -25.42
C ASP A 70 28.07 22.56 -26.49
N GLU A 71 28.93 21.57 -26.28
CA GLU A 71 30.02 21.24 -27.18
C GLU A 71 29.78 19.92 -27.95
N GLY A 72 29.63 20.03 -29.27
CA GLY A 72 30.02 18.98 -30.22
C GLY A 72 29.06 17.80 -30.43
N MET A 73 27.92 17.82 -29.86
CA MET A 73 26.90 16.82 -30.14
C MET A 73 25.74 17.49 -30.85
N GLY A 74 25.48 17.21 -32.10
CA GLY A 74 24.32 17.69 -32.87
C GLY A 74 22.98 17.31 -32.24
N CYS A 75 22.77 17.75 -31.00
CA CYS A 75 21.62 17.47 -30.14
C CYS A 75 20.86 18.74 -29.77
N GLY A 76 21.22 19.89 -30.36
CA GLY A 76 20.47 21.12 -30.15
C GLY A 76 19.03 20.96 -30.57
N LEU A 77 18.13 21.71 -29.97
CA LEU A 77 16.72 21.73 -30.36
C LEU A 77 16.57 22.15 -31.83
N GLU A 78 17.48 23.04 -32.29
CA GLU A 78 17.54 23.51 -33.67
C GLU A 78 17.84 22.39 -34.68
N ASP A 79 18.73 21.45 -34.33
CA ASP A 79 19.05 20.28 -35.18
C ASP A 79 17.85 19.34 -35.34
N ARG A 80 16.90 19.38 -34.38
CA ARG A 80 15.63 18.67 -34.42
C ARG A 80 14.50 19.48 -35.07
N GLY A 81 14.81 20.66 -35.61
CA GLY A 81 13.83 21.57 -36.24
C GLY A 81 12.95 22.31 -35.24
N ILE A 82 13.33 22.34 -33.97
CA ILE A 82 12.60 23.04 -32.91
C ILE A 82 13.17 24.43 -32.77
N THR A 83 12.47 25.43 -33.33
CA THR A 83 12.94 26.80 -33.39
C THR A 83 12.11 27.80 -32.61
N ASP A 84 10.97 27.39 -32.09
CA ASP A 84 10.12 28.25 -31.27
C ASP A 84 9.92 27.70 -29.84
N ARG A 85 9.43 28.58 -28.96
CA ARG A 85 9.27 28.26 -27.53
C ARG A 85 8.18 27.25 -27.26
N TYR A 86 7.14 27.23 -28.09
CA TYR A 86 6.03 26.29 -27.91
C TYR A 86 6.47 24.87 -28.28
N ASP A 87 7.16 24.71 -29.38
CA ASP A 87 7.68 23.43 -29.84
C ASP A 87 8.76 22.91 -28.87
N ALA A 88 9.60 23.79 -28.30
CA ALA A 88 10.55 23.40 -27.25
C ALA A 88 9.86 22.91 -25.96
N CYS A 89 8.80 23.58 -25.52
CA CYS A 89 8.02 23.18 -24.39
C CYS A 89 7.32 21.84 -24.64
N ARG A 90 6.73 21.64 -25.79
CA ARG A 90 6.10 20.40 -26.20
C ARG A 90 7.09 19.25 -26.27
N TYR A 91 8.25 19.48 -26.86
CA TYR A 91 9.32 18.49 -26.92
C TYR A 91 9.75 18.05 -25.51
N GLY A 92 9.98 18.99 -24.59
CA GLY A 92 10.33 18.66 -23.22
C GLY A 92 9.23 17.87 -22.49
N TRP A 93 7.97 18.18 -22.78
CA TRP A 93 6.84 17.41 -22.26
C TRP A 93 6.80 15.98 -22.82
N ASP A 94 6.97 15.83 -24.14
CA ASP A 94 6.94 14.53 -24.80
C ASP A 94 8.09 13.64 -24.30
N GLU A 95 9.30 14.17 -24.15
CA GLU A 95 10.46 13.45 -23.57
C GLU A 95 10.19 13.03 -22.10
N ALA A 96 9.59 13.92 -21.29
CA ALA A 96 9.23 13.59 -19.92
C ALA A 96 8.15 12.48 -19.85
N MET A 97 7.16 12.52 -20.74
CA MET A 97 6.12 11.50 -20.83
C MET A 97 6.68 10.17 -21.32
N GLU A 98 7.57 10.17 -22.30
CA GLU A 98 8.24 8.95 -22.77
C GLU A 98 9.00 8.26 -21.64
N ARG A 99 9.70 9.03 -20.80
CA ARG A 99 10.35 8.49 -19.61
C ARG A 99 9.36 7.94 -18.58
N ILE A 100 8.26 8.66 -18.32
CA ILE A 100 7.23 8.22 -17.39
C ILE A 100 6.61 6.90 -17.86
N TYR A 101 6.23 6.80 -19.12
CA TYR A 101 5.60 5.60 -19.68
C TYR A 101 6.57 4.46 -19.91
N GLY A 102 7.83 4.74 -20.22
CA GLY A 102 8.85 3.73 -20.53
C GLY A 102 9.56 3.18 -19.29
N GLU A 103 9.73 3.98 -18.24
CA GLU A 103 10.54 3.61 -17.07
C GLU A 103 9.72 3.59 -15.78
N VAL A 104 8.96 4.67 -15.51
CA VAL A 104 8.33 4.86 -14.19
C VAL A 104 7.08 4.00 -14.02
N ILE A 105 6.18 3.98 -15.02
CA ILE A 105 4.95 3.19 -14.96
C ILE A 105 5.25 1.68 -14.95
N PRO A 106 6.14 1.13 -15.79
CA PRO A 106 6.51 -0.27 -15.69
C PRO A 106 7.04 -0.67 -14.31
N CYS A 107 7.89 0.19 -13.70
CA CYS A 107 8.35 -0.06 -12.32
C CYS A 107 7.19 0.01 -11.31
N ALA A 108 6.20 0.88 -11.53
CA ALA A 108 5.01 0.95 -10.68
C ALA A 108 4.11 -0.27 -10.83
N ASP A 109 3.99 -0.83 -12.04
CA ASP A 109 3.21 -2.04 -12.32
C ASP A 109 3.82 -3.31 -11.67
N GLU A 110 5.12 -3.28 -11.36
CA GLU A 110 5.81 -4.36 -10.63
C GLU A 110 5.60 -4.29 -9.11
N LEU A 111 4.99 -3.21 -8.59
CA LEU A 111 4.74 -3.07 -7.16
C LEU A 111 3.61 -3.99 -6.70
N ASP A 112 3.87 -4.71 -5.62
CA ASP A 112 2.86 -5.50 -4.93
C ASP A 112 2.15 -4.62 -3.86
N PHE A 113 0.87 -4.36 -4.06
CA PHE A 113 0.01 -3.62 -3.14
C PHE A 113 -0.95 -4.53 -2.37
N SER A 114 -0.63 -5.81 -2.26
CA SER A 114 -1.50 -6.81 -1.61
C SER A 114 -1.85 -6.45 -0.17
N ALA A 115 -0.93 -5.86 0.61
CA ALA A 115 -1.20 -5.43 1.98
C ALA A 115 -2.14 -4.23 2.03
N THR A 116 -1.99 -3.27 1.13
CA THR A 116 -2.92 -2.13 0.99
C THR A 116 -4.31 -2.61 0.56
N ASP A 117 -4.40 -3.51 -0.41
CA ASP A 117 -5.66 -4.06 -0.90
C ASP A 117 -6.38 -4.87 0.19
N ALA A 118 -5.66 -5.70 0.94
CA ALA A 118 -6.20 -6.45 2.07
C ALA A 118 -6.73 -5.52 3.17
N TYR A 119 -5.98 -4.47 3.51
CA TYR A 119 -6.41 -3.48 4.49
C TYR A 119 -7.68 -2.73 4.05
N LEU A 120 -7.74 -2.28 2.79
CA LEU A 120 -8.92 -1.60 2.23
C LEU A 120 -10.13 -2.53 2.14
N ALA A 121 -9.93 -3.81 1.79
CA ALA A 121 -10.99 -4.81 1.78
C ALA A 121 -11.54 -5.06 3.19
N GLY A 122 -10.68 -5.07 4.21
CA GLY A 122 -11.06 -5.14 5.61
C GLY A 122 -11.97 -3.98 6.02
N ILE A 123 -11.55 -2.72 5.74
CA ILE A 123 -12.36 -1.52 6.05
C ILE A 123 -13.72 -1.57 5.35
N LYS A 124 -13.76 -1.95 4.07
CA LYS A 124 -15.01 -2.07 3.32
C LYS A 124 -15.93 -3.15 3.92
N ALA A 125 -15.37 -4.29 4.30
CA ALA A 125 -16.11 -5.37 4.92
C ALA A 125 -16.68 -4.96 6.29
N ASP A 126 -15.91 -4.25 7.12
CA ASP A 126 -16.36 -3.71 8.41
C ASP A 126 -17.53 -2.74 8.24
N GLY A 127 -17.46 -1.87 7.23
CA GLY A 127 -18.58 -0.98 6.87
C GLY A 127 -19.84 -1.73 6.46
N VAL A 128 -19.70 -2.82 5.70
CA VAL A 128 -20.86 -3.67 5.32
C VAL A 128 -21.43 -4.41 6.52
N GLU A 129 -20.59 -4.92 7.44
CA GLU A 129 -21.03 -5.54 8.69
C GLU A 129 -21.75 -4.54 9.60
N GLN A 130 -21.26 -3.30 9.69
CA GLN A 130 -21.94 -2.25 10.42
C GLN A 130 -23.32 -1.98 9.80
N ALA A 131 -23.42 -1.82 8.49
CA ALA A 131 -24.69 -1.62 7.80
C ALA A 131 -25.65 -2.80 8.02
N ALA A 132 -25.15 -4.05 8.03
CA ALA A 132 -25.97 -5.22 8.34
C ALA A 132 -26.54 -5.13 9.76
N ASN A 133 -25.74 -4.73 10.75
CA ASN A 133 -26.19 -4.60 12.14
C ASN A 133 -27.22 -3.47 12.34
N GLU A 134 -27.21 -2.45 11.47
CA GLU A 134 -28.18 -1.34 11.47
C GLU A 134 -29.49 -1.69 10.76
N CYS A 135 -29.52 -2.74 9.95
CA CYS A 135 -30.71 -3.21 9.24
C CYS A 135 -31.63 -4.03 10.18
N TYR A 136 -32.42 -3.36 11.01
CA TYR A 136 -33.34 -3.97 11.95
C TYR A 136 -34.38 -4.88 11.25
N GLY A 137 -34.38 -6.17 11.58
CA GLY A 137 -35.49 -7.10 11.33
C GLY A 137 -35.55 -7.76 9.95
N ALA A 138 -34.57 -7.58 9.08
CA ALA A 138 -34.52 -8.22 7.78
C ALA A 138 -33.49 -9.37 7.76
N GLY A 139 -33.81 -10.51 8.40
CA GLY A 139 -32.89 -11.64 8.55
C GLY A 139 -32.16 -12.05 7.26
N TYR A 140 -32.87 -12.12 6.13
CA TYR A 140 -32.26 -12.42 4.83
C TYR A 140 -31.26 -11.35 4.37
N ILE A 141 -31.58 -10.07 4.53
CA ILE A 141 -30.69 -8.96 4.17
C ILE A 141 -29.44 -8.97 5.05
N TYR A 142 -29.62 -9.16 6.35
CA TYR A 142 -28.53 -9.28 7.30
C TYR A 142 -27.53 -10.38 6.93
N GLU A 143 -28.04 -11.60 6.71
CA GLU A 143 -27.20 -12.74 6.32
C GLU A 143 -26.49 -12.51 4.99
N THR A 144 -27.18 -11.88 4.01
CA THR A 144 -26.62 -11.58 2.69
C THR A 144 -25.46 -10.56 2.81
N LEU A 145 -25.62 -9.51 3.61
CA LEU A 145 -24.59 -8.52 3.84
C LEU A 145 -23.38 -9.12 4.58
N LEU A 146 -23.60 -9.96 5.58
CA LEU A 146 -22.51 -10.66 6.27
C LEU A 146 -21.74 -11.60 5.34
N ALA A 147 -22.45 -12.35 4.49
CA ALA A 147 -21.79 -13.21 3.50
C ALA A 147 -20.96 -12.40 2.51
N TYR A 148 -21.46 -11.23 2.09
CA TYR A 148 -20.75 -10.33 1.19
C TYR A 148 -19.50 -9.73 1.85
N ALA A 149 -19.58 -9.29 3.12
CA ALA A 149 -18.43 -8.82 3.88
C ALA A 149 -17.33 -9.89 4.00
N GLN A 150 -17.73 -11.14 4.27
CA GLN A 150 -16.78 -12.27 4.31
C GLN A 150 -16.12 -12.54 2.95
N GLN A 151 -16.88 -12.39 1.86
CA GLN A 151 -16.35 -12.56 0.51
C GLN A 151 -15.33 -11.48 0.16
N MET A 152 -15.57 -10.22 0.58
CA MET A 152 -14.61 -9.11 0.40
C MET A 152 -13.27 -9.43 1.06
N ARG A 153 -13.27 -9.90 2.32
CA ARG A 153 -12.02 -10.27 3.02
C ARG A 153 -11.28 -11.41 2.33
N LYS A 154 -11.99 -12.43 1.84
CA LYS A 154 -11.38 -13.57 1.14
C LYS A 154 -10.88 -13.22 -0.27
N GLY A 155 -11.45 -12.22 -0.91
CA GLY A 155 -11.04 -11.76 -2.24
C GLY A 155 -9.75 -10.96 -2.23
N ALA A 156 -9.37 -10.39 -1.09
CA ALA A 156 -8.12 -9.65 -0.90
C ALA A 156 -6.90 -10.56 -0.66
N ASP A 157 -7.12 -11.84 -0.35
CA ASP A 157 -6.07 -12.84 -0.13
C ASP A 157 -5.62 -13.54 -1.43
N LYS A 158 -5.97 -13.01 -2.60
CA LYS A 158 -5.60 -13.56 -3.91
C LYS A 158 -4.70 -12.62 -4.68
#